data_0da8c6ccf7fd1044d410444477570ced
#
_entry.id   0da8c6ccf7fd1044d410444477570ced
#
_cell.length_a   1.000
_cell.length_b   1.000
_cell.length_c   1.000
_cell.angle_alpha   90.00
_cell.angle_beta   90.00
_cell.angle_gamma   90.00
#
_symmetry.space_group_name_H-M   'P 1'
#
loop_
_entity.id
_entity.type
_entity.pdbx_description
1 polymer ?
#
loop_
_entity_poly.entity_id
_entity_poly.type
_entity_poly.pdbx_seq_one_letter_code
_entity_poly.pdbx_strand_id
1 'polypeptide(L)'
;MSEVKVDLLKITLAIQLAFLGAFLSDQLGFELPILRQFVGSLYLFLVPGMLLMLALRINEADGVNFLLYSVGLSLSSLMALGLILNFAGPLIGIARPLSTYPTCTFIIAFSATLWIFCILYRRKNAVASFRINRELIPWIIVFLFPIFLSVFGAYLVYYEGNNTLLLALLVIIALMAFSPLSKRARSLYPLIIFVASLSLIYHIVLSSYSFGGDAHIEYGFSNLALGKGIWDPSIMANSNNAVASLNVLVPVLCQLSAMNVLQIFKILSNNIFSGAAWIVFSIKGTDRT
;
A
#
# COMPACT_ATOMS: atom_id res chain seq x y z
N MET A 1 -27.08 -3.79 -11.95
CA MET A 1 -25.65 -4.04 -11.63
C MET A 1 -24.92 -4.36 -12.92
N SER A 2 -23.88 -3.62 -13.26
CA SER A 2 -23.04 -3.94 -14.40
C SER A 2 -21.85 -4.80 -13.92
N GLU A 3 -21.62 -5.92 -14.59
CA GLU A 3 -20.46 -6.76 -14.36
C GLU A 3 -19.33 -6.25 -15.25
N VAL A 4 -18.22 -5.82 -14.63
CA VAL A 4 -17.00 -5.40 -15.33
C VAL A 4 -16.02 -6.56 -15.24
N LYS A 5 -15.72 -7.16 -16.38
CA LYS A 5 -14.71 -8.21 -16.50
C LYS A 5 -13.34 -7.55 -16.75
N VAL A 6 -12.41 -7.82 -15.87
CA VAL A 6 -11.08 -7.24 -15.88
C VAL A 6 -10.05 -8.33 -16.09
N ASP A 7 -9.24 -8.19 -17.12
CA ASP A 7 -8.12 -9.09 -17.39
C ASP A 7 -6.93 -8.69 -16.50
N LEU A 8 -6.72 -9.45 -15.44
CA LEU A 8 -5.68 -9.19 -14.44
C LEU A 8 -4.27 -9.26 -15.01
N LEU A 9 -4.02 -10.13 -15.99
CA LEU A 9 -2.71 -10.24 -16.62
C LEU A 9 -2.38 -9.00 -17.45
N LYS A 10 -3.36 -8.39 -18.12
CA LYS A 10 -3.15 -7.14 -18.85
C LYS A 10 -2.92 -5.97 -17.91
N ILE A 11 -3.67 -5.88 -16.82
CA ILE A 11 -3.50 -4.80 -15.84
C ILE A 11 -2.14 -4.91 -15.16
N THR A 12 -1.76 -6.10 -14.67
CA THR A 12 -0.46 -6.28 -14.03
C THR A 12 0.69 -5.99 -14.99
N LEU A 13 0.57 -6.37 -16.28
CA LEU A 13 1.55 -6.02 -17.28
C LEU A 13 1.64 -4.51 -17.51
N ALA A 14 0.50 -3.83 -17.64
CA ALA A 14 0.46 -2.37 -17.83
C ALA A 14 1.13 -1.62 -16.67
N ILE A 15 0.84 -2.03 -15.41
CA ILE A 15 1.48 -1.43 -14.23
C ILE A 15 2.98 -1.75 -14.20
N GLN A 16 3.41 -2.98 -14.54
CA GLN A 16 4.82 -3.34 -14.62
C GLN A 16 5.57 -2.52 -15.65
N LEU A 17 5.00 -2.35 -16.84
CA LEU A 17 5.62 -1.55 -17.91
C LEU A 17 5.68 -0.06 -17.53
N ALA A 18 4.63 0.47 -16.91
CA ALA A 18 4.63 1.84 -16.40
C ALA A 18 5.70 2.03 -15.31
N PHE A 19 5.84 1.07 -14.39
CA PHE A 19 6.86 1.11 -13.35
C PHE A 19 8.27 1.02 -13.94
N LEU A 20 8.49 0.10 -14.88
CA LEU A 20 9.78 -0.02 -15.58
C LEU A 20 10.12 1.27 -16.34
N GLY A 21 9.17 1.87 -17.02
CA GLY A 21 9.33 3.16 -17.70
C GLY A 21 9.71 4.28 -16.75
N ALA A 22 9.01 4.41 -15.61
CA ALA A 22 9.32 5.40 -14.58
C ALA A 22 10.70 5.15 -13.94
N PHE A 23 11.06 3.89 -13.71
CA PHE A 23 12.38 3.52 -13.19
C PHE A 23 13.50 3.87 -14.19
N LEU A 24 13.33 3.55 -15.46
CA LEU A 24 14.31 3.86 -16.50
C LEU A 24 14.44 5.37 -16.74
N SER A 25 13.34 6.13 -16.70
CA SER A 25 13.40 7.59 -16.87
C SER A 25 14.23 8.24 -15.76
N ASP A 26 14.08 7.80 -14.50
CA ASP A 26 14.92 8.29 -13.40
C ASP A 26 16.40 7.99 -13.64
N GLN A 27 16.73 6.81 -14.20
CA GLN A 27 18.11 6.43 -14.52
C GLN A 27 18.72 7.26 -15.65
N LEU A 28 17.88 7.75 -16.56
CA LEU A 28 18.29 8.63 -17.67
C LEU A 28 18.37 10.12 -17.24
N GLY A 29 18.12 10.43 -15.96
CA GLY A 29 18.16 11.80 -15.43
C GLY A 29 16.86 12.58 -15.61
N PHE A 30 15.79 11.95 -16.10
CA PHE A 30 14.46 12.55 -16.16
C PHE A 30 13.69 12.20 -14.88
N GLU A 31 13.94 12.95 -13.81
CA GLU A 31 13.27 12.73 -12.54
C GLU A 31 11.80 13.15 -12.60
N LEU A 32 10.89 12.19 -12.48
CA LEU A 32 9.44 12.39 -12.38
C LEU A 32 8.95 11.86 -11.02
N PRO A 33 9.26 12.55 -9.90
CA PRO A 33 9.08 12.00 -8.57
C PRO A 33 7.63 11.62 -8.28
N ILE A 34 6.66 12.46 -8.62
CA ILE A 34 5.23 12.18 -8.41
C ILE A 34 4.80 10.94 -9.20
N LEU A 35 5.22 10.83 -10.45
CA LEU A 35 4.89 9.67 -11.29
C LEU A 35 5.51 8.39 -10.72
N ARG A 36 6.79 8.45 -10.30
CA ARG A 36 7.50 7.33 -9.70
C ARG A 36 6.84 6.87 -8.41
N GLN A 37 6.47 7.81 -7.53
CA GLN A 37 5.79 7.54 -6.27
C GLN A 37 4.44 6.88 -6.50
N PHE A 38 3.64 7.41 -7.42
CA PHE A 38 2.31 6.88 -7.71
C PHE A 38 2.37 5.49 -8.36
N VAL A 39 3.12 5.36 -9.44
CA VAL A 39 3.23 4.08 -10.18
C VAL A 39 3.96 3.04 -9.34
N GLY A 40 5.02 3.44 -8.61
CA GLY A 40 5.72 2.58 -7.66
C GLY A 40 4.80 2.06 -6.56
N SER A 41 3.95 2.91 -5.98
CA SER A 41 2.97 2.48 -4.98
C SER A 41 1.95 1.50 -5.56
N LEU A 42 1.40 1.77 -6.74
CA LEU A 42 0.49 0.82 -7.40
C LEU A 42 1.17 -0.53 -7.67
N TYR A 43 2.40 -0.50 -8.16
CA TYR A 43 3.18 -1.70 -8.40
C TYR A 43 3.39 -2.50 -7.11
N LEU A 44 3.87 -1.84 -6.05
CA LEU A 44 4.16 -2.43 -4.76
C LEU A 44 2.96 -3.12 -4.11
N PHE A 45 1.84 -2.42 -4.07
CA PHE A 45 0.67 -2.91 -3.33
C PHE A 45 -0.15 -3.94 -4.12
N LEU A 46 -0.06 -3.95 -5.45
CA LEU A 46 -0.98 -4.76 -6.25
C LEU A 46 -0.29 -5.86 -7.05
N VAL A 47 0.82 -5.56 -7.76
CA VAL A 47 1.31 -6.46 -8.82
C VAL A 47 1.83 -7.79 -8.30
N PRO A 48 2.79 -7.86 -7.34
CA PRO A 48 3.28 -9.12 -6.83
C PRO A 48 2.16 -9.98 -6.23
N GLY A 49 1.26 -9.36 -5.45
CA GLY A 49 0.15 -10.07 -4.81
C GLY A 49 -0.89 -10.59 -5.78
N MET A 50 -1.30 -9.79 -6.78
CA MET A 50 -2.22 -10.25 -7.84
C MET A 50 -1.64 -11.43 -8.61
N LEU A 51 -0.36 -11.38 -8.97
CA LEU A 51 0.32 -12.46 -9.67
C LEU A 51 0.42 -13.71 -8.80
N LEU A 52 0.69 -13.56 -7.51
CA LEU A 52 0.70 -14.68 -6.56
C LEU A 52 -0.70 -15.28 -6.40
N MET A 53 -1.75 -14.47 -6.27
CA MET A 53 -3.13 -14.99 -6.24
C MET A 53 -3.46 -15.80 -7.49
N LEU A 54 -3.09 -15.28 -8.66
CA LEU A 54 -3.25 -16.01 -9.92
C LEU A 54 -2.43 -17.30 -9.93
N ALA A 55 -1.20 -17.29 -9.47
CA ALA A 55 -0.34 -18.46 -9.38
C ALA A 55 -0.87 -19.51 -8.39
N LEU A 56 -1.40 -19.08 -7.25
CA LEU A 56 -1.94 -19.97 -6.20
C LEU A 56 -3.39 -20.41 -6.43
N ARG A 57 -4.03 -19.95 -7.50
CA ARG A 57 -5.42 -20.29 -7.83
C ARG A 57 -6.47 -19.76 -6.84
N ILE A 58 -6.26 -18.65 -6.22
CA ILE A 58 -7.20 -18.00 -5.34
C ILE A 58 -8.17 -17.16 -6.20
N ASN A 59 -9.25 -17.80 -6.71
CA ASN A 59 -10.15 -17.16 -7.68
C ASN A 59 -11.53 -16.80 -7.08
N GLU A 60 -11.81 -17.17 -5.84
CA GLU A 60 -13.16 -17.09 -5.24
C GLU A 60 -13.40 -15.87 -4.37
N ALA A 61 -12.52 -14.89 -4.41
CA ALA A 61 -12.66 -13.71 -3.58
C ALA A 61 -13.56 -12.65 -4.25
N ASP A 62 -14.53 -12.13 -3.51
CA ASP A 62 -15.21 -10.89 -3.88
C ASP A 62 -14.19 -9.79 -4.17
N GLY A 63 -14.54 -8.80 -5.01
CA GLY A 63 -13.60 -7.78 -5.46
C GLY A 63 -12.85 -7.07 -4.33
N VAL A 64 -13.48 -6.89 -3.17
CA VAL A 64 -12.89 -6.32 -1.97
C VAL A 64 -11.86 -7.26 -1.34
N ASN A 65 -12.26 -8.51 -1.13
CA ASN A 65 -11.37 -9.54 -0.57
C ASN A 65 -10.19 -9.81 -1.52
N PHE A 66 -10.44 -9.77 -2.83
CA PHE A 66 -9.38 -9.86 -3.83
C PHE A 66 -8.33 -8.77 -3.67
N LEU A 67 -8.74 -7.51 -3.52
CA LEU A 67 -7.80 -6.39 -3.30
C LEU A 67 -7.04 -6.55 -1.98
N LEU A 68 -7.73 -6.95 -0.91
CA LEU A 68 -7.13 -7.16 0.40
C LEU A 68 -6.04 -8.24 0.37
N TYR A 69 -6.36 -9.41 -0.22
CA TYR A 69 -5.41 -10.49 -0.38
C TYR A 69 -4.25 -10.09 -1.30
N SER A 70 -4.52 -9.33 -2.36
CA SER A 70 -3.47 -8.81 -3.24
C SER A 70 -2.48 -7.93 -2.49
N VAL A 71 -2.96 -7.00 -1.67
CA VAL A 71 -2.09 -6.12 -0.85
C VAL A 71 -1.31 -6.93 0.18
N GLY A 72 -1.98 -7.82 0.92
CA GLY A 72 -1.31 -8.64 1.95
C GLY A 72 -0.24 -9.54 1.37
N LEU A 73 -0.53 -10.26 0.28
CA LEU A 73 0.42 -11.12 -0.41
C LEU A 73 1.56 -10.29 -1.05
N SER A 74 1.26 -9.10 -1.54
CA SER A 74 2.27 -8.20 -2.10
C SER A 74 3.29 -7.80 -1.02
N LEU A 75 2.83 -7.25 0.10
CA LEU A 75 3.72 -6.84 1.20
C LEU A 75 4.50 -8.03 1.78
N SER A 76 3.86 -9.17 1.96
CA SER A 76 4.52 -10.39 2.47
C SER A 76 5.60 -10.89 1.51
N SER A 77 5.31 -10.90 0.21
CA SER A 77 6.29 -11.31 -0.81
C SER A 77 7.46 -10.34 -0.92
N LEU A 78 7.20 -9.03 -0.86
CA LEU A 78 8.25 -8.02 -0.90
C LEU A 78 9.18 -8.11 0.32
N MET A 79 8.62 -8.37 1.51
CA MET A 79 9.41 -8.62 2.72
C MET A 79 10.27 -9.89 2.56
N ALA A 80 9.69 -10.99 2.09
CA ALA A 80 10.41 -12.24 1.87
C ALA A 80 11.52 -12.08 0.81
N LEU A 81 11.23 -11.42 -0.31
CA LEU A 81 12.20 -11.14 -1.37
C LEU A 81 13.32 -10.21 -0.88
N GLY A 82 12.99 -9.20 -0.10
CA GLY A 82 13.95 -8.32 0.54
C GLY A 82 14.89 -9.08 1.47
N LEU A 83 14.35 -10.00 2.29
CA LEU A 83 15.16 -10.90 3.15
C LEU A 83 16.08 -11.79 2.32
N ILE A 84 15.55 -12.45 1.29
CA ILE A 84 16.36 -13.29 0.40
C ILE A 84 17.49 -12.47 -0.22
N LEU A 85 17.18 -11.30 -0.73
CA LEU A 85 18.15 -10.41 -1.35
C LEU A 85 19.21 -9.93 -0.35
N ASN A 86 18.78 -9.58 0.87
CA ASN A 86 19.66 -9.12 1.94
C ASN A 86 20.71 -10.18 2.34
N PHE A 87 20.30 -11.45 2.44
CA PHE A 87 21.21 -12.52 2.86
C PHE A 87 21.95 -13.19 1.68
N ALA A 88 21.30 -13.36 0.55
CA ALA A 88 21.92 -13.99 -0.63
C ALA A 88 22.78 -13.02 -1.43
N GLY A 89 22.44 -11.71 -1.45
CA GLY A 89 23.17 -10.70 -2.22
C GLY A 89 24.67 -10.67 -1.91
N PRO A 90 25.10 -10.59 -0.64
CA PRO A 90 26.52 -10.61 -0.29
C PRO A 90 27.26 -11.87 -0.75
N LEU A 91 26.58 -13.04 -0.77
CA LEU A 91 27.16 -14.30 -1.22
C LEU A 91 27.51 -14.30 -2.72
N ILE A 92 26.83 -13.49 -3.52
CA ILE A 92 27.05 -13.31 -4.95
C ILE A 92 27.80 -12.01 -5.27
N GLY A 93 28.39 -11.37 -4.25
CA GLY A 93 29.23 -10.17 -4.43
C GLY A 93 28.47 -8.83 -4.44
N ILE A 94 27.18 -8.78 -4.11
CA ILE A 94 26.42 -7.56 -4.00
C ILE A 94 26.59 -6.99 -2.59
N ALA A 95 27.45 -6.00 -2.43
CA ALA A 95 27.76 -5.41 -1.12
C ALA A 95 26.58 -4.62 -0.51
N ARG A 96 25.69 -4.09 -1.34
CA ARG A 96 24.53 -3.25 -0.92
C ARG A 96 23.24 -3.81 -1.54
N PRO A 97 22.76 -4.96 -1.05
CA PRO A 97 21.63 -5.68 -1.68
C PRO A 97 20.31 -4.90 -1.62
N LEU A 98 20.07 -4.11 -0.56
CA LEU A 98 18.86 -3.30 -0.40
C LEU A 98 18.98 -1.90 -1.04
N SER A 99 19.97 -1.66 -1.92
CA SER A 99 20.03 -0.43 -2.71
C SER A 99 19.10 -0.49 -3.93
N THR A 100 18.89 0.66 -4.58
CA THR A 100 17.86 0.82 -5.63
C THR A 100 17.99 -0.19 -6.76
N TYR A 101 19.17 -0.34 -7.34
CA TYR A 101 19.38 -1.24 -8.49
C TYR A 101 19.12 -2.71 -8.18
N PRO A 102 19.78 -3.33 -7.18
CA PRO A 102 19.53 -4.73 -6.86
C PRO A 102 18.08 -4.98 -6.46
N THR A 103 17.49 -4.11 -5.63
CA THR A 103 16.12 -4.27 -5.16
C THR A 103 15.11 -4.18 -6.31
N CYS A 104 15.18 -3.13 -7.13
CA CYS A 104 14.25 -2.96 -8.25
C CYS A 104 14.40 -4.09 -9.27
N THR A 105 15.64 -4.41 -9.66
CA THR A 105 15.91 -5.45 -10.66
C THR A 105 15.42 -6.83 -10.19
N PHE A 106 15.68 -7.18 -8.93
CA PHE A 106 15.28 -8.47 -8.37
C PHE A 106 13.75 -8.62 -8.31
N ILE A 107 13.05 -7.58 -7.85
CA ILE A 107 11.60 -7.61 -7.72
C ILE A 107 10.91 -7.57 -9.08
N ILE A 108 11.43 -6.78 -10.04
CA ILE A 108 10.93 -6.78 -11.43
C ILE A 108 11.12 -8.17 -12.06
N ALA A 109 12.29 -8.78 -11.89
CA ALA A 109 12.56 -10.12 -12.42
C ALA A 109 11.64 -11.17 -11.81
N PHE A 110 11.40 -11.13 -10.49
CA PHE A 110 10.44 -12.00 -9.81
C PHE A 110 9.03 -11.84 -10.37
N SER A 111 8.53 -10.61 -10.47
CA SER A 111 7.19 -10.34 -10.98
C SER A 111 7.04 -10.73 -12.46
N ALA A 112 8.08 -10.51 -13.29
CA ALA A 112 8.09 -10.94 -14.68
C ALA A 112 8.06 -12.47 -14.80
N THR A 113 8.82 -13.17 -13.96
CA THR A 113 8.80 -14.63 -13.89
C THR A 113 7.43 -15.18 -13.51
N LEU A 114 6.78 -14.58 -12.49
CA LEU A 114 5.41 -14.95 -12.11
C LEU A 114 4.42 -14.67 -13.24
N TRP A 115 4.56 -13.55 -13.92
CA TRP A 115 3.69 -13.20 -15.04
C TRP A 115 3.82 -14.20 -16.20
N ILE A 116 5.05 -14.57 -16.58
CA ILE A 116 5.32 -15.61 -17.58
C ILE A 116 4.72 -16.95 -17.13
N PHE A 117 4.94 -17.32 -15.87
CA PHE A 117 4.35 -18.54 -15.30
C PHE A 117 2.82 -18.53 -15.40
N CYS A 118 2.17 -17.42 -15.07
CA CYS A 118 0.72 -17.29 -15.17
C CYS A 118 0.23 -17.40 -16.64
N ILE A 119 0.96 -16.89 -17.61
CA ILE A 119 0.60 -17.05 -19.02
C ILE A 119 0.71 -18.51 -19.47
N LEU A 120 1.82 -19.15 -19.16
CA LEU A 120 2.09 -20.51 -19.62
C LEU A 120 1.11 -21.53 -19.06
N TYR A 121 0.78 -21.40 -17.77
CA TYR A 121 -0.01 -22.39 -17.04
C TYR A 121 -1.47 -22.02 -16.83
N ARG A 122 -1.92 -20.75 -17.20
CA ARG A 122 -3.19 -20.22 -16.74
C ARG A 122 -4.04 -19.40 -17.70
N ARG A 123 -3.84 -19.58 -18.98
CA ARG A 123 -4.50 -18.84 -20.07
C ARG A 123 -6.02 -18.60 -19.95
N LYS A 124 -6.78 -19.39 -19.17
CA LYS A 124 -8.26 -19.35 -19.21
C LYS A 124 -8.97 -18.65 -18.05
N ASN A 125 -8.32 -18.37 -16.92
CA ASN A 125 -9.01 -17.92 -15.70
C ASN A 125 -8.45 -16.63 -15.05
N ALA A 126 -7.73 -15.80 -15.80
CA ALA A 126 -7.14 -14.55 -15.29
C ALA A 126 -8.14 -13.37 -15.31
N VAL A 127 -9.42 -13.64 -15.31
CA VAL A 127 -10.46 -12.61 -15.37
C VAL A 127 -11.11 -12.47 -14.00
N ALA A 128 -10.91 -11.33 -13.35
CA ALA A 128 -11.73 -10.98 -12.18
C ALA A 128 -13.00 -10.27 -12.64
N SER A 129 -14.14 -10.67 -12.10
CA SER A 129 -15.40 -9.99 -12.34
C SER A 129 -15.72 -9.09 -11.14
N PHE A 130 -15.81 -7.80 -11.40
CA PHE A 130 -16.23 -6.82 -10.41
C PHE A 130 -17.68 -6.43 -10.67
N ARG A 131 -18.55 -6.66 -9.69
CA ARG A 131 -19.93 -6.17 -9.74
C ARG A 131 -19.99 -4.74 -9.22
N ILE A 132 -20.13 -3.79 -10.12
CA ILE A 132 -20.23 -2.37 -9.77
C ILE A 132 -21.70 -1.99 -9.77
N ASN A 133 -22.21 -1.60 -8.62
CA ASN A 133 -23.51 -0.94 -8.54
C ASN A 133 -23.33 0.56 -8.82
N ARG A 134 -23.69 1.00 -10.02
CA ARG A 134 -23.54 2.39 -10.46
C ARG A 134 -24.30 3.38 -9.57
N GLU A 135 -25.38 2.97 -8.93
CA GLU A 135 -26.14 3.82 -8.00
C GLU A 135 -25.35 4.18 -6.73
N LEU A 136 -24.31 3.40 -6.40
CA LEU A 136 -23.46 3.67 -5.25
C LEU A 136 -22.30 4.63 -5.55
N ILE A 137 -21.98 4.90 -6.82
CA ILE A 137 -20.86 5.76 -7.20
C ILE A 137 -20.95 7.17 -6.58
N PRO A 138 -22.10 7.87 -6.63
CA PRO A 138 -22.22 9.18 -6.00
C PRO A 138 -21.98 9.13 -4.49
N TRP A 139 -22.45 8.08 -3.83
CA TRP A 139 -22.24 7.87 -2.38
C TRP A 139 -20.78 7.60 -2.04
N ILE A 140 -20.07 6.84 -2.88
CA ILE A 140 -18.63 6.59 -2.72
C ILE A 140 -17.86 7.91 -2.79
N ILE A 141 -18.19 8.78 -3.74
CA ILE A 141 -17.56 10.10 -3.88
C ILE A 141 -17.79 10.95 -2.63
N VAL A 142 -19.04 11.01 -2.14
CA VAL A 142 -19.39 11.75 -0.91
C VAL A 142 -18.62 11.21 0.30
N PHE A 143 -18.55 9.89 0.44
CA PHE A 143 -17.85 9.29 1.58
C PHE A 143 -16.33 9.40 1.48
N LEU A 144 -15.73 9.64 0.31
CA LEU A 144 -14.30 9.92 0.17
C LEU A 144 -13.93 11.37 0.54
N PHE A 145 -14.90 12.28 0.58
CA PHE A 145 -14.67 13.70 0.86
C PHE A 145 -13.93 13.97 2.18
N PRO A 146 -14.15 13.27 3.30
CA PRO A 146 -13.40 13.44 4.54
C PRO A 146 -11.88 13.32 4.41
N ILE A 147 -11.37 12.51 3.47
CA ILE A 147 -9.93 12.41 3.22
C ILE A 147 -9.37 13.76 2.73
N PHE A 148 -10.07 14.42 1.81
CA PHE A 148 -9.67 15.75 1.34
C PHE A 148 -9.73 16.79 2.46
N LEU A 149 -10.76 16.74 3.31
CA LEU A 149 -10.87 17.61 4.47
C LEU A 149 -9.73 17.39 5.48
N SER A 150 -9.31 16.15 5.68
CA SER A 150 -8.19 15.81 6.56
C SER A 150 -6.89 16.43 6.07
N VAL A 151 -6.56 16.23 4.79
CA VAL A 151 -5.33 16.76 4.19
C VAL A 151 -5.35 18.29 4.13
N PHE A 152 -6.45 18.87 3.62
CA PHE A 152 -6.55 20.32 3.48
C PHE A 152 -6.69 21.03 4.82
N GLY A 153 -7.39 20.42 5.78
CA GLY A 153 -7.48 20.92 7.16
C GLY A 153 -6.12 20.91 7.85
N ALA A 154 -5.32 19.85 7.67
CA ALA A 154 -3.95 19.80 8.19
C ALA A 154 -3.05 20.88 7.55
N TYR A 155 -3.22 21.14 6.25
CA TYR A 155 -2.52 22.24 5.57
C TYR A 155 -2.85 23.60 6.20
N LEU A 156 -4.14 23.90 6.44
CA LEU A 156 -4.55 25.16 7.07
C LEU A 156 -4.04 25.31 8.51
N VAL A 157 -4.02 24.22 9.29
CA VAL A 157 -3.42 24.24 10.63
C VAL A 157 -1.94 24.56 10.57
N TYR A 158 -1.21 23.90 9.65
CA TYR A 158 0.23 24.05 9.57
C TYR A 158 0.69 25.44 9.09
N TYR A 159 0.01 26.01 8.08
CA TYR A 159 0.41 27.27 7.47
C TYR A 159 -0.33 28.50 8.02
N GLU A 160 -1.57 28.34 8.49
CA GLU A 160 -2.44 29.45 8.91
C GLU A 160 -2.88 29.38 10.36
N GLY A 161 -2.54 28.29 11.08
CA GLY A 161 -2.99 28.07 12.46
C GLY A 161 -4.52 27.86 12.60
N ASN A 162 -5.22 27.53 11.51
CA ASN A 162 -6.67 27.45 11.46
C ASN A 162 -7.18 26.01 11.59
N ASN A 163 -7.86 25.69 12.68
CA ASN A 163 -8.37 24.34 12.98
C ASN A 163 -9.79 24.09 12.49
N THR A 164 -10.46 25.06 11.87
CA THR A 164 -11.90 25.00 11.56
C THR A 164 -12.26 23.79 10.70
N LEU A 165 -11.47 23.46 9.69
CA LEU A 165 -11.74 22.31 8.82
C LEU A 165 -11.50 20.96 9.52
N LEU A 166 -10.53 20.85 10.44
CA LEU A 166 -10.34 19.63 11.22
C LEU A 166 -11.46 19.42 12.22
N LEU A 167 -11.99 20.50 12.83
CA LEU A 167 -13.18 20.41 13.68
C LEU A 167 -14.41 19.99 12.86
N ALA A 168 -14.60 20.57 11.68
CA ALA A 168 -15.67 20.16 10.77
C ALA A 168 -15.52 18.68 10.36
N LEU A 169 -14.30 18.20 10.11
CA LEU A 169 -14.02 16.79 9.83
C LEU A 169 -14.49 15.87 10.98
N LEU A 170 -14.20 16.22 12.23
CA LEU A 170 -14.66 15.43 13.38
C LEU A 170 -16.18 15.33 13.43
N VAL A 171 -16.89 16.44 13.17
CA VAL A 171 -18.36 16.45 13.10
C VAL A 171 -18.85 15.55 11.97
N ILE A 172 -18.23 15.63 10.77
CA ILE A 172 -18.59 14.79 9.62
C ILE A 172 -18.38 13.32 9.94
N ILE A 173 -17.25 12.94 10.56
CA ILE A 173 -16.97 11.55 10.95
C ILE A 173 -18.01 11.07 11.97
N ALA A 174 -18.38 11.89 12.95
CA ALA A 174 -19.44 11.58 13.91
C ALA A 174 -20.78 11.35 13.19
N LEU A 175 -21.14 12.18 12.22
CA LEU A 175 -22.33 11.99 11.39
C LEU A 175 -22.27 10.72 10.53
N MET A 176 -21.11 10.38 9.99
CA MET A 176 -20.90 9.14 9.24
C MET A 176 -21.16 7.89 10.08
N ALA A 177 -20.95 7.95 11.41
CA ALA A 177 -21.27 6.84 12.31
C ALA A 177 -22.77 6.50 12.35
N PHE A 178 -23.64 7.45 12.01
CA PHE A 178 -25.10 7.22 11.88
C PHE A 178 -25.53 6.72 10.49
N SER A 179 -24.63 6.62 9.53
CA SER A 179 -24.95 6.18 8.18
C SER A 179 -25.64 4.79 8.07
N PRO A 180 -25.41 3.80 8.98
CA PRO A 180 -26.10 2.50 8.94
C PRO A 180 -27.60 2.58 9.16
N LEU A 181 -28.12 3.71 9.65
CA LEU A 181 -29.55 3.95 9.78
C LEU A 181 -30.24 4.01 8.38
N SER A 182 -29.49 4.39 7.35
CA SER A 182 -29.95 4.35 5.96
C SER A 182 -29.72 2.97 5.34
N LYS A 183 -30.79 2.35 4.81
CA LYS A 183 -30.69 1.06 4.08
C LYS A 183 -29.68 1.10 2.91
N ARG A 184 -29.56 2.25 2.22
CA ARG A 184 -28.62 2.43 1.09
C ARG A 184 -27.17 2.51 1.55
N ALA A 185 -26.89 3.22 2.63
CA ALA A 185 -25.54 3.37 3.16
C ALA A 185 -25.01 2.12 3.86
N ARG A 186 -25.92 1.22 4.28
CA ARG A 186 -25.53 -0.02 5.00
C ARG A 186 -24.59 -0.91 4.19
N SER A 187 -24.77 -1.02 2.88
CA SER A 187 -23.88 -1.77 1.99
C SER A 187 -22.48 -1.16 1.84
N LEU A 188 -22.34 0.14 2.12
CA LEU A 188 -21.08 0.87 2.05
C LEU A 188 -20.40 1.03 3.43
N TYR A 189 -20.98 0.46 4.48
CA TYR A 189 -20.51 0.68 5.84
C TYR A 189 -19.04 0.29 6.06
N PRO A 190 -18.51 -0.83 5.53
CA PRO A 190 -17.08 -1.13 5.61
C PRO A 190 -16.20 -0.04 4.99
N LEU A 191 -16.60 0.49 3.83
CA LEU A 191 -15.90 1.60 3.18
C LEU A 191 -15.96 2.88 4.03
N ILE A 192 -17.12 3.18 4.62
CA ILE A 192 -17.32 4.35 5.48
C ILE A 192 -16.37 4.29 6.69
N ILE A 193 -16.26 3.12 7.35
CA ILE A 193 -15.35 2.93 8.48
C ILE A 193 -13.89 3.08 8.04
N PHE A 194 -13.53 2.46 6.92
CA PHE A 194 -12.19 2.59 6.36
C PHE A 194 -11.81 4.05 6.11
N VAL A 195 -12.68 4.79 5.42
CA VAL A 195 -12.45 6.20 5.10
C VAL A 195 -12.44 7.08 6.35
N ALA A 196 -13.34 6.85 7.30
CA ALA A 196 -13.37 7.58 8.56
C ALA A 196 -12.06 7.36 9.35
N SER A 197 -11.61 6.11 9.47
CA SER A 197 -10.35 5.76 10.13
C SER A 197 -9.14 6.39 9.41
N LEU A 198 -9.12 6.31 8.09
CA LEU A 198 -8.06 6.89 7.27
C LEU A 198 -8.02 8.42 7.44
N SER A 199 -9.19 9.09 7.41
CA SER A 199 -9.29 10.54 7.53
C SER A 199 -8.85 11.05 8.90
N LEU A 200 -9.09 10.29 9.98
CA LEU A 200 -8.62 10.65 11.32
C LEU A 200 -7.09 10.67 11.42
N ILE A 201 -6.41 9.82 10.68
CA ILE A 201 -4.96 9.65 10.80
C ILE A 201 -4.22 10.42 9.69
N TYR A 202 -4.86 10.67 8.55
CA TYR A 202 -4.19 11.18 7.35
C TYR A 202 -3.66 12.62 7.46
N HIS A 203 -4.12 13.40 8.47
CA HIS A 203 -3.55 14.72 8.78
C HIS A 203 -2.05 14.67 9.10
N ILE A 204 -1.54 13.52 9.57
CA ILE A 204 -0.12 13.32 9.91
C ILE A 204 0.76 13.29 8.65
N VAL A 205 0.21 12.98 7.48
CA VAL A 205 0.97 12.87 6.22
C VAL A 205 1.68 14.17 5.87
N LEU A 206 1.06 15.32 6.12
CA LEU A 206 1.64 16.65 5.86
C LEU A 206 2.63 17.11 6.93
N SER A 207 2.61 16.54 8.13
CA SER A 207 3.55 16.91 9.19
C SER A 207 5.00 16.64 8.78
N SER A 208 5.92 17.57 9.06
CA SER A 208 7.35 17.34 8.90
C SER A 208 7.96 16.51 10.03
N TYR A 209 7.18 16.24 11.08
CA TYR A 209 7.63 15.50 12.26
C TYR A 209 7.32 14.02 12.12
N SER A 210 8.22 13.19 12.64
CA SER A 210 7.96 11.76 12.86
C SER A 210 7.06 11.58 14.08
N PHE A 211 6.46 10.40 14.20
CA PHE A 211 5.73 9.99 15.38
C PHE A 211 6.67 9.98 16.61
N GLY A 212 6.15 10.30 17.78
CA GLY A 212 6.92 10.22 19.03
C GLY A 212 7.16 8.79 19.52
N GLY A 213 7.98 8.63 20.56
CA GLY A 213 8.20 7.34 21.23
C GLY A 213 8.96 6.31 20.39
N ASP A 214 8.50 5.06 20.39
CA ASP A 214 9.17 3.93 19.75
C ASP A 214 9.32 4.09 18.23
N ALA A 215 8.41 4.82 17.58
CA ALA A 215 8.47 5.07 16.15
C ALA A 215 9.74 5.82 15.70
N HIS A 216 10.36 6.62 16.57
CA HIS A 216 11.65 7.25 16.28
C HIS A 216 12.79 6.23 16.20
N ILE A 217 12.76 5.23 17.08
CA ILE A 217 13.76 4.16 17.11
C ILE A 217 13.61 3.30 15.85
N GLU A 218 12.38 2.93 15.51
CA GLU A 218 12.05 2.18 14.30
C GLU A 218 12.45 2.91 13.02
N TYR A 219 12.15 4.21 12.95
CA TYR A 219 12.58 5.09 11.89
C TYR A 219 14.12 5.15 11.76
N GLY A 220 14.81 5.22 12.90
CA GLY A 220 16.28 5.23 12.95
C GLY A 220 16.88 3.96 12.35
N PHE A 221 16.40 2.78 12.72
CA PHE A 221 16.87 1.50 12.18
C PHE A 221 16.55 1.33 10.70
N SER A 222 15.35 1.74 10.27
CA SER A 222 14.97 1.69 8.85
C SER A 222 15.87 2.60 7.99
N ASN A 223 16.19 3.81 8.48
CA ASN A 223 17.14 4.71 7.82
C ASN A 223 18.55 4.14 7.79
N LEU A 224 18.99 3.48 8.87
CA LEU A 224 20.30 2.85 8.93
C LEU A 224 20.42 1.74 7.88
N ALA A 225 19.41 0.87 7.77
CA ALA A 225 19.37 -0.20 6.78
C ALA A 225 19.32 0.36 5.34
N LEU A 226 18.50 1.40 5.10
CA LEU A 226 18.42 2.08 3.81
C LEU A 226 19.74 2.73 3.43
N GLY A 227 20.36 3.48 4.35
CA GLY A 227 21.63 4.18 4.12
C GLY A 227 22.80 3.23 3.88
N LYS A 228 22.89 2.12 4.61
CA LYS A 228 23.90 1.08 4.40
C LYS A 228 23.60 0.22 3.16
N GLY A 229 22.33 0.13 2.74
CA GLY A 229 21.88 -0.74 1.66
C GLY A 229 21.94 -2.22 2.04
N ILE A 230 22.04 -2.53 3.32
CA ILE A 230 22.03 -3.87 3.91
C ILE A 230 21.47 -3.79 5.34
N TRP A 231 20.66 -4.75 5.71
CA TRP A 231 20.22 -4.94 7.08
C TRP A 231 21.10 -5.93 7.80
N ASP A 232 21.63 -5.51 8.93
CA ASP A 232 22.46 -6.33 9.81
C ASP A 232 21.91 -6.25 11.25
N PRO A 233 21.24 -7.31 11.73
CA PRO A 233 20.67 -7.32 13.08
C PRO A 233 21.72 -7.29 14.19
N SER A 234 23.00 -7.56 13.90
CA SER A 234 24.08 -7.60 14.89
C SER A 234 24.62 -6.22 15.29
N ILE A 235 24.33 -5.17 14.51
CA ILE A 235 24.88 -3.82 14.73
C ILE A 235 24.48 -3.26 16.10
N MET A 236 23.27 -3.58 16.56
CA MET A 236 22.76 -3.13 17.85
C MET A 236 21.81 -4.16 18.44
N ALA A 237 22.06 -4.57 19.66
CA ALA A 237 21.20 -5.50 20.40
C ALA A 237 19.92 -4.77 20.85
N ASN A 238 18.98 -4.60 19.94
CA ASN A 238 17.69 -3.96 20.17
C ASN A 238 16.59 -4.76 19.46
N SER A 239 15.46 -4.99 20.15
CA SER A 239 14.33 -5.74 19.61
C SER A 239 13.82 -5.14 18.30
N ASN A 240 13.80 -3.80 18.17
CA ASN A 240 13.35 -3.13 16.95
C ASN A 240 14.30 -3.34 15.76
N ASN A 241 15.60 -3.60 16.03
CA ASN A 241 16.53 -3.97 14.96
C ASN A 241 16.28 -5.40 14.44
N ALA A 242 15.62 -6.25 15.18
CA ALA A 242 15.29 -7.62 14.77
C ALA A 242 14.02 -7.71 13.90
N VAL A 243 13.27 -6.62 13.73
CA VAL A 243 11.98 -6.61 13.05
C VAL A 243 12.16 -6.43 11.53
N ALA A 244 12.02 -7.53 10.78
CA ALA A 244 12.18 -7.51 9.31
C ALA A 244 11.18 -6.62 8.58
N SER A 245 9.95 -6.45 9.10
CA SER A 245 8.95 -5.57 8.51
C SER A 245 9.37 -4.09 8.53
N LEU A 246 10.20 -3.69 9.48
CA LEU A 246 10.72 -2.33 9.57
C LEU A 246 12.05 -2.18 8.80
N ASN A 247 12.95 -3.13 9.01
CA ASN A 247 14.35 -2.98 8.59
C ASN A 247 14.66 -3.55 7.20
N VAL A 248 13.73 -4.33 6.64
CA VAL A 248 13.84 -4.86 5.27
C VAL A 248 12.71 -4.36 4.39
N LEU A 249 11.45 -4.50 4.83
CA LEU A 249 10.31 -4.09 3.99
C LEU A 249 10.32 -2.59 3.73
N VAL A 250 10.53 -1.75 4.77
CA VAL A 250 10.54 -0.29 4.59
C VAL A 250 11.62 0.17 3.60
N PRO A 251 12.91 -0.24 3.71
CA PRO A 251 13.90 0.04 2.67
C PRO A 251 13.49 -0.41 1.26
N VAL A 252 12.93 -1.62 1.12
CA VAL A 252 12.44 -2.12 -0.17
C VAL A 252 11.35 -1.21 -0.73
N LEU A 253 10.39 -0.79 0.10
CA LEU A 253 9.33 0.14 -0.32
C LEU A 253 9.88 1.51 -0.72
N CYS A 254 10.85 2.04 0.03
CA CYS A 254 11.54 3.29 -0.31
C CYS A 254 12.19 3.22 -1.70
N GLN A 255 12.94 2.15 -1.96
CA GLN A 255 13.67 1.98 -3.22
C GLN A 255 12.74 1.84 -4.43
N LEU A 256 11.62 1.13 -4.27
CA LEU A 256 10.66 0.94 -5.34
C LEU A 256 9.82 2.19 -5.60
N SER A 257 9.33 2.86 -4.56
CA SER A 257 8.46 4.04 -4.69
C SER A 257 9.21 5.36 -4.88
N ALA A 258 10.53 5.40 -4.64
CA ALA A 258 11.33 6.63 -4.52
C ALA A 258 10.80 7.59 -3.42
N MET A 259 10.16 7.04 -2.39
CA MET A 259 9.74 7.77 -1.19
C MET A 259 10.80 7.66 -0.10
N ASN A 260 10.88 8.66 0.77
CA ASN A 260 11.73 8.57 1.95
C ASN A 260 11.08 7.72 3.06
N VAL A 261 11.88 7.32 4.05
CA VAL A 261 11.43 6.46 5.14
C VAL A 261 10.26 7.08 5.91
N LEU A 262 10.28 8.39 6.14
CA LEU A 262 9.21 9.09 6.85
C LEU A 262 7.87 9.02 6.09
N GLN A 263 7.91 9.19 4.76
CA GLN A 263 6.72 9.06 3.91
C GLN A 263 6.16 7.64 3.94
N ILE A 264 7.03 6.64 3.85
CA ILE A 264 6.60 5.22 3.92
C ILE A 264 5.98 4.91 5.28
N PHE A 265 6.58 5.33 6.40
CA PHE A 265 6.01 5.13 7.73
C PHE A 265 4.61 5.75 7.83
N LYS A 266 4.44 6.99 7.37
CA LYS A 266 3.14 7.68 7.40
C LYS A 266 2.08 7.01 6.52
N ILE A 267 2.46 6.52 5.35
CA ILE A 267 1.53 5.84 4.44
C ILE A 267 1.19 4.44 4.97
N LEU A 268 2.19 3.64 5.35
CA LEU A 268 1.97 2.26 5.77
C LEU A 268 1.19 2.17 7.07
N SER A 269 1.58 2.91 8.11
CA SER A 269 0.88 2.87 9.39
C SER A 269 -0.59 3.24 9.23
N ASN A 270 -0.88 4.32 8.50
CA ASN A 270 -2.23 4.81 8.31
C ASN A 270 -3.10 3.82 7.52
N ASN A 271 -2.57 3.24 6.45
CA ASN A 271 -3.32 2.29 5.64
C ASN A 271 -3.52 0.94 6.34
N ILE A 272 -2.54 0.47 7.13
CA ILE A 272 -2.67 -0.77 7.89
C ILE A 272 -3.74 -0.64 8.98
N PHE A 273 -3.74 0.45 9.75
CA PHE A 273 -4.76 0.67 10.79
C PHE A 273 -6.17 0.79 10.20
N SER A 274 -6.32 1.54 9.11
CA SER A 274 -7.62 1.70 8.45
C SER A 274 -8.09 0.39 7.80
N GLY A 275 -7.18 -0.39 7.23
CA GLY A 275 -7.47 -1.71 6.67
C GLY A 275 -7.89 -2.73 7.72
N ALA A 276 -7.25 -2.73 8.90
CA ALA A 276 -7.64 -3.59 10.02
C ALA A 276 -9.06 -3.29 10.51
N ALA A 277 -9.44 -2.01 10.62
CA ALA A 277 -10.81 -1.61 10.95
C ALA A 277 -11.82 -2.17 9.94
N TRP A 278 -11.51 -2.07 8.64
CA TRP A 278 -12.36 -2.62 7.58
C TRP A 278 -12.54 -4.15 7.67
N ILE A 279 -11.44 -4.90 7.89
CA ILE A 279 -11.46 -6.37 8.00
C ILE A 279 -12.40 -6.81 9.12
N VAL A 280 -12.26 -6.23 10.31
CA VAL A 280 -13.08 -6.58 11.49
C VAL A 280 -14.57 -6.41 11.22
N PHE A 281 -14.96 -5.36 10.49
CA PHE A 281 -16.37 -5.11 10.19
C PHE A 281 -16.89 -5.93 9.02
N SER A 282 -16.05 -6.26 8.04
CA SER A 282 -16.44 -7.13 6.92
C SER A 282 -16.75 -8.55 7.37
N ILE A 283 -15.96 -9.10 8.30
CA ILE A 283 -16.17 -10.45 8.85
C ILE A 283 -17.50 -10.52 9.62
N LYS A 284 -17.82 -9.50 10.44
CA LYS A 284 -19.09 -9.49 11.19
C LYS A 284 -20.32 -9.29 10.32
N GLY A 285 -20.18 -8.81 9.10
CA GLY A 285 -21.29 -8.65 8.14
C GLY A 285 -21.72 -9.94 7.48
N THR A 286 -20.84 -10.91 7.35
CA THR A 286 -21.12 -12.23 6.72
C THR A 286 -21.87 -13.20 7.64
N ASP A 287 -21.81 -13.01 8.96
CA ASP A 287 -22.50 -13.88 9.93
C ASP A 287 -24.00 -13.54 10.11
N ARG A 288 -24.56 -12.59 9.35
CA ARG A 288 -25.96 -12.13 9.48
C ARG A 288 -26.79 -12.30 8.21
N THR A 289 -26.32 -13.07 7.23
CA THR A 289 -27.09 -13.53 6.07
C THR A 289 -27.31 -15.02 6.15
#